data_ff73f828ad0b5472c4182649d6436d58
#
_entry.id   ff73f828ad0b5472c4182649d6436d58
#
_cell.length_a   1.000
_cell.length_b   1.000
_cell.length_c   1.000
_cell.angle_alpha   90.00
_cell.angle_beta   90.00
_cell.angle_gamma   90.00
#
_symmetry.space_group_name_H-M   'P 1'
#
loop_
_entity.id
_entity.type
_entity.pdbx_description
1 polymer ?
#
loop_
_entity_poly.entity_id
_entity_poly.type
_entity_poly.pdbx_seq_one_letter_code
_entity_poly.pdbx_strand_id
1 'polypeptide(L)'
;MSDRLPTRDSRHVVGIAGSYGGLNVGDEAILTVAISELRSAIPDAEIVVFSRNVADTLERHNVDRVVPAREAMRAQIKSEVGRLDLMLLGGGGILYDREAQSYLYVTRIAQQMDVPTATYAIGVGPLERRSERQDVVEALNRMRFLTVRDLQTKRLLEQIGVERPIAFTADPALLLRPEPFPEPTLEREGIGKQRHLVAMSVREPGGAAGGLKAAVYHALLAHAADFIVDRFDADILFVAMERQDIREAHRVIGQMAFPERAWVLRGRYKPAELVGLMEHIDLAVGMRLHFLIFAAVARVPFRALPYAGKVSALLEALEMPGLDGLHAAQTGPLLAGIDRMWDLRKRTREHLEARLPALQRRAAATAPLVAELLDERVDPQELIEQWEESESPQDAPAPAT
;
A
#
# COMPACT_ATOMS: atom_id res chain seq x y z
N MET A 1 -5.86 -41.26 37.23
CA MET A 1 -5.53 -41.33 35.79
C MET A 1 -5.89 -40.00 35.21
N SER A 2 -4.87 -39.20 34.96
CA SER A 2 -5.01 -37.84 34.43
C SER A 2 -5.06 -37.95 32.89
N ASP A 3 -6.24 -37.73 32.32
CA ASP A 3 -6.41 -37.56 30.89
C ASP A 3 -5.73 -36.22 30.49
N ARG A 4 -4.48 -36.32 30.09
CA ARG A 4 -3.87 -35.27 29.32
C ARG A 4 -4.53 -35.29 27.93
N LEU A 5 -5.35 -34.29 27.66
CA LEU A 5 -5.74 -33.95 26.29
C LEU A 5 -4.47 -33.89 25.43
N PRO A 6 -4.47 -34.42 24.20
CA PRO A 6 -3.32 -34.37 23.33
C PRO A 6 -2.97 -32.90 23.10
N THR A 7 -1.75 -32.51 23.42
CA THR A 7 -1.17 -31.27 22.99
C THR A 7 -1.26 -31.22 21.46
N ARG A 8 -2.04 -30.29 20.94
CA ARG A 8 -2.15 -30.01 19.52
C ARG A 8 -0.74 -29.56 19.08
N ASP A 9 0.02 -30.50 18.55
CA ASP A 9 1.25 -30.24 17.79
C ASP A 9 0.81 -29.67 16.43
N SER A 10 0.08 -28.56 16.47
CA SER A 10 -0.60 -28.04 15.30
C SER A 10 -0.04 -26.67 14.95
N ARG A 11 0.74 -26.66 13.88
CA ARG A 11 1.10 -25.52 13.09
C ARG A 11 -0.11 -24.59 12.92
N HIS A 12 0.04 -23.30 13.28
CA HIS A 12 -1.05 -22.33 13.10
C HIS A 12 -1.35 -22.11 11.63
N VAL A 13 -2.62 -22.09 11.26
CA VAL A 13 -3.09 -21.85 9.88
C VAL A 13 -3.71 -20.46 9.80
N VAL A 14 -3.02 -19.56 9.11
CA VAL A 14 -3.44 -18.16 8.97
C VAL A 14 -3.94 -17.89 7.55
N GLY A 15 -5.21 -17.51 7.44
CA GLY A 15 -5.82 -17.08 6.18
C GLY A 15 -5.65 -15.57 5.95
N ILE A 16 -5.36 -15.17 4.74
CA ILE A 16 -5.28 -13.75 4.35
C ILE A 16 -6.17 -13.51 3.14
N ALA A 17 -7.13 -12.59 3.23
CA ALA A 17 -7.95 -12.14 2.10
C ALA A 17 -7.82 -10.63 1.91
N GLY A 18 -7.76 -10.20 0.65
CA GLY A 18 -7.60 -8.78 0.30
C GLY A 18 -7.70 -8.56 -1.21
N SER A 19 -7.04 -7.52 -1.69
CA SER A 19 -7.01 -7.18 -3.13
C SER A 19 -5.91 -7.93 -3.90
N TYR A 20 -5.66 -9.18 -3.60
CA TYR A 20 -4.53 -9.97 -4.10
C TYR A 20 -4.84 -10.71 -5.41
N GLY A 21 -3.80 -10.91 -6.24
CA GLY A 21 -3.94 -11.47 -7.58
C GLY A 21 -4.67 -10.55 -8.56
N GLY A 22 -4.80 -9.26 -8.24
CA GLY A 22 -5.46 -8.25 -9.07
C GLY A 22 -4.50 -7.48 -9.96
N LEU A 23 -3.20 -7.79 -9.95
CA LEU A 23 -2.14 -7.12 -10.70
C LEU A 23 -1.95 -5.65 -10.34
N ASN A 24 -2.32 -5.26 -9.13
CA ASN A 24 -1.94 -3.99 -8.52
C ASN A 24 -0.65 -4.21 -7.75
N VAL A 25 0.43 -3.61 -8.20
CA VAL A 25 1.78 -3.80 -7.62
C VAL A 25 1.83 -3.42 -6.13
N GLY A 26 1.05 -2.42 -5.73
CA GLY A 26 0.98 -1.99 -4.33
C GLY A 26 0.33 -3.02 -3.41
N ASP A 27 -0.76 -3.64 -3.85
CA ASP A 27 -1.45 -4.67 -3.08
C ASP A 27 -0.57 -5.93 -2.97
N GLU A 28 0.16 -6.28 -4.06
CA GLU A 28 1.15 -7.38 -4.05
C GLU A 28 2.34 -7.06 -3.14
N ALA A 29 2.75 -5.79 -3.05
CA ALA A 29 3.79 -5.34 -2.11
C ALA A 29 3.39 -5.60 -0.65
N ILE A 30 2.17 -5.23 -0.30
CA ILE A 30 1.61 -5.48 1.04
C ILE A 30 1.58 -6.98 1.33
N LEU A 31 1.11 -7.80 0.39
CA LEU A 31 1.06 -9.25 0.58
C LEU A 31 2.45 -9.86 0.76
N THR A 32 3.43 -9.45 -0.04
CA THR A 32 4.82 -9.90 0.09
C THR A 32 5.35 -9.67 1.51
N VAL A 33 5.17 -8.45 2.02
CA VAL A 33 5.61 -8.09 3.37
C VAL A 33 4.80 -8.82 4.44
N ALA A 34 3.47 -8.86 4.32
CA ALA A 34 2.62 -9.55 5.29
C ALA A 34 3.00 -11.01 5.47
N ILE A 35 3.27 -11.74 4.38
CA ILE A 35 3.74 -13.13 4.44
C ILE A 35 5.08 -13.25 5.17
N SER A 36 6.05 -12.38 4.83
CA SER A 36 7.37 -12.40 5.45
C SER A 36 7.31 -12.11 6.95
N GLU A 37 6.59 -11.06 7.33
CA GLU A 37 6.48 -10.63 8.72
C GLU A 37 5.66 -11.62 9.57
N LEU A 38 4.57 -12.18 9.02
CA LEU A 38 3.79 -13.22 9.72
C LEU A 38 4.62 -14.48 9.94
N ARG A 39 5.42 -14.93 8.97
CA ARG A 39 6.34 -16.08 9.16
C ARG A 39 7.42 -15.79 10.21
N SER A 40 7.85 -14.54 10.34
CA SER A 40 8.80 -14.12 11.36
C SER A 40 8.17 -14.08 12.76
N ALA A 41 6.92 -13.62 12.86
CA ALA A 41 6.21 -13.48 14.12
C ALA A 41 5.55 -14.80 14.60
N ILE A 42 5.15 -15.67 13.67
CA ILE A 42 4.51 -16.96 13.93
C ILE A 42 5.32 -18.05 13.22
N PRO A 43 6.40 -18.53 13.84
CA PRO A 43 7.22 -19.59 13.27
C PRO A 43 6.36 -20.81 12.91
N ASP A 44 6.63 -21.42 11.77
CA ASP A 44 5.90 -22.59 11.24
C ASP A 44 4.42 -22.32 10.86
N ALA A 45 3.96 -21.07 10.79
CA ALA A 45 2.62 -20.77 10.30
C ALA A 45 2.42 -21.28 8.87
N GLU A 46 1.28 -21.93 8.64
CA GLU A 46 0.77 -22.21 7.29
C GLU A 46 -0.01 -20.98 6.80
N ILE A 47 0.45 -20.36 5.72
CA ILE A 47 -0.18 -19.16 5.14
C ILE A 47 -1.08 -19.54 3.97
N VAL A 48 -2.35 -19.23 4.07
CA VAL A 48 -3.38 -19.48 3.05
C VAL A 48 -3.88 -18.15 2.49
N VAL A 49 -3.68 -17.90 1.20
CA VAL A 49 -4.10 -16.65 0.56
C VAL A 49 -5.37 -16.86 -0.26
N PHE A 50 -6.40 -16.06 0.01
CA PHE A 50 -7.60 -15.98 -0.79
C PHE A 50 -7.38 -14.95 -1.91
N SER A 51 -7.15 -15.43 -3.12
CA SER A 51 -6.70 -14.62 -4.26
C SER A 51 -7.72 -14.62 -5.41
N ARG A 52 -7.66 -13.58 -6.23
CA ARG A 52 -8.41 -13.47 -7.50
C ARG A 52 -7.73 -14.23 -8.64
N ASN A 53 -6.41 -14.46 -8.53
CA ASN A 53 -5.62 -15.15 -9.54
C ASN A 53 -4.62 -16.07 -8.86
N VAL A 54 -4.98 -17.34 -8.76
CA VAL A 54 -4.20 -18.38 -8.08
C VAL A 54 -2.81 -18.53 -8.69
N ALA A 55 -2.72 -18.58 -10.02
CA ALA A 55 -1.44 -18.79 -10.71
C ALA A 55 -0.46 -17.64 -10.46
N ASP A 56 -0.93 -16.39 -10.58
CA ASP A 56 -0.10 -15.20 -10.33
C ASP A 56 0.38 -15.13 -8.87
N THR A 57 -0.50 -15.45 -7.92
CA THR A 57 -0.14 -15.44 -6.49
C THR A 57 0.89 -16.51 -6.14
N LEU A 58 0.75 -17.73 -6.68
CA LEU A 58 1.73 -18.81 -6.49
C LEU A 58 3.09 -18.50 -7.14
N GLU A 59 3.09 -17.81 -8.28
CA GLU A 59 4.33 -17.39 -8.96
C GLU A 59 5.09 -16.32 -8.19
N ARG A 60 4.36 -15.38 -7.57
CA ARG A 60 4.96 -14.19 -6.93
C ARG A 60 5.30 -14.36 -5.47
N HIS A 61 4.54 -15.18 -4.75
CA HIS A 61 4.59 -15.23 -3.30
C HIS A 61 4.90 -16.64 -2.81
N ASN A 62 5.75 -16.72 -1.78
CA ASN A 62 6.04 -17.97 -1.10
C ASN A 62 4.92 -18.28 -0.07
N VAL A 63 3.82 -18.82 -0.55
CA VAL A 63 2.64 -19.21 0.26
C VAL A 63 2.46 -20.72 0.28
N ASP A 64 1.84 -21.24 1.33
CA ASP A 64 1.59 -22.68 1.44
C ASP A 64 0.40 -23.11 0.58
N ARG A 65 -0.65 -22.29 0.53
CA ARG A 65 -1.85 -22.55 -0.30
C ARG A 65 -2.48 -21.26 -0.82
N VAL A 66 -3.13 -21.37 -1.97
CA VAL A 66 -3.94 -20.29 -2.54
C VAL A 66 -5.32 -20.81 -2.85
N VAL A 67 -6.34 -20.07 -2.43
CA VAL A 67 -7.77 -20.36 -2.65
C VAL A 67 -8.35 -19.32 -3.61
N PRO A 68 -9.06 -19.72 -4.68
CA PRO A 68 -9.68 -18.76 -5.59
C PRO A 68 -10.86 -18.06 -4.93
N ALA A 69 -10.67 -16.78 -4.53
CA ALA A 69 -11.65 -16.03 -3.74
C ALA A 69 -12.98 -15.74 -4.46
N ARG A 70 -12.96 -15.66 -5.80
CA ARG A 70 -14.14 -15.29 -6.62
C ARG A 70 -14.74 -16.45 -7.38
N GLU A 71 -13.93 -17.44 -7.75
CA GLU A 71 -14.34 -18.54 -8.63
C GLU A 71 -14.74 -19.79 -7.84
N ALA A 72 -14.26 -19.93 -6.59
CA ALA A 72 -14.58 -21.07 -5.76
C ALA A 72 -16.06 -21.06 -5.33
N MET A 73 -16.67 -22.24 -5.32
CA MET A 73 -17.98 -22.40 -4.69
C MET A 73 -17.91 -22.05 -3.20
N ARG A 74 -19.00 -21.49 -2.66
CA ARG A 74 -19.07 -21.14 -1.22
C ARG A 74 -18.73 -22.30 -0.29
N ALA A 75 -19.09 -23.54 -0.66
CA ALA A 75 -18.77 -24.74 0.10
C ALA A 75 -17.24 -24.98 0.17
N GLN A 76 -16.53 -24.74 -0.90
CA GLN A 76 -15.06 -24.85 -0.96
C GLN A 76 -14.40 -23.79 -0.08
N ILE A 77 -14.86 -22.52 -0.16
CA ILE A 77 -14.37 -21.46 0.73
C ILE A 77 -14.61 -21.81 2.19
N LYS A 78 -15.82 -22.31 2.55
CA LYS A 78 -16.13 -22.76 3.90
C LYS A 78 -15.21 -23.88 4.37
N SER A 79 -14.92 -24.86 3.51
CA SER A 79 -14.01 -25.97 3.84
C SER A 79 -12.60 -25.48 4.18
N GLU A 80 -12.09 -24.49 3.43
CA GLU A 80 -10.77 -23.90 3.69
C GLU A 80 -10.78 -23.01 4.92
N VAL A 81 -11.81 -22.17 5.08
CA VAL A 81 -11.97 -21.28 6.24
C VAL A 81 -12.08 -22.09 7.54
N GLY A 82 -12.78 -23.24 7.54
CA GLY A 82 -12.92 -24.10 8.73
C GLY A 82 -11.62 -24.76 9.21
N ARG A 83 -10.52 -24.60 8.46
CA ARG A 83 -9.18 -25.08 8.84
C ARG A 83 -8.30 -23.98 9.44
N LEU A 84 -8.74 -22.73 9.38
CA LEU A 84 -7.98 -21.59 9.85
C LEU A 84 -8.07 -21.42 11.36
N ASP A 85 -6.96 -21.06 11.98
CA ASP A 85 -6.92 -20.58 13.37
C ASP A 85 -7.15 -19.06 13.43
N LEU A 86 -6.84 -18.33 12.34
CA LEU A 86 -7.06 -16.89 12.22
C LEU A 86 -7.34 -16.51 10.77
N MET A 87 -8.29 -15.63 10.55
CA MET A 87 -8.57 -15.02 9.26
C MET A 87 -8.25 -13.54 9.29
N LEU A 88 -7.32 -13.11 8.45
CA LEU A 88 -6.91 -11.71 8.29
C LEU A 88 -7.60 -11.07 7.07
N LEU A 89 -8.27 -9.96 7.32
CA LEU A 89 -8.61 -9.03 6.25
C LEU A 89 -7.35 -8.20 5.95
N GLY A 90 -6.71 -8.51 4.82
CA GLY A 90 -5.39 -8.02 4.47
C GLY A 90 -5.36 -6.54 4.13
N GLY A 91 -4.14 -6.00 4.12
CA GLY A 91 -3.84 -4.59 3.97
C GLY A 91 -4.24 -3.97 2.63
N GLY A 92 -4.02 -2.67 2.56
CA GLY A 92 -4.39 -1.87 1.40
C GLY A 92 -5.70 -1.08 1.58
N GLY A 93 -6.00 -0.22 0.63
CA GLY A 93 -7.25 0.55 0.64
C GLY A 93 -8.40 -0.25 0.07
N ILE A 94 -8.98 -1.16 0.83
CA ILE A 94 -9.93 -2.17 0.36
C ILE A 94 -11.38 -1.91 0.77
N LEU A 95 -11.63 -1.21 1.87
CA LEU A 95 -12.99 -0.92 2.32
C LEU A 95 -13.45 0.46 1.84
N TYR A 96 -14.02 0.53 0.64
CA TYR A 96 -14.57 1.73 0.04
C TYR A 96 -15.92 1.44 -0.64
N ASP A 97 -16.67 2.49 -0.96
CA ASP A 97 -17.99 2.37 -1.55
C ASP A 97 -18.02 1.44 -2.78
N ARG A 98 -19.02 0.58 -2.85
CA ARG A 98 -19.32 -0.44 -3.88
C ARG A 98 -18.43 -1.69 -3.85
N GLU A 99 -17.31 -1.67 -3.16
CA GLU A 99 -16.37 -2.81 -3.13
C GLU A 99 -16.26 -3.46 -1.74
N ALA A 100 -16.61 -2.75 -0.66
CA ALA A 100 -16.46 -3.23 0.71
C ALA A 100 -17.06 -4.62 0.93
N GLN A 101 -18.27 -4.89 0.43
CA GLN A 101 -18.91 -6.20 0.54
C GLN A 101 -18.13 -7.33 -0.12
N SER A 102 -17.49 -7.05 -1.26
CA SER A 102 -16.67 -8.02 -1.99
C SER A 102 -15.45 -8.43 -1.18
N TYR A 103 -14.79 -7.49 -0.52
CA TYR A 103 -13.63 -7.76 0.34
C TYR A 103 -14.02 -8.42 1.66
N LEU A 104 -15.17 -8.07 2.22
CA LEU A 104 -15.68 -8.67 3.46
C LEU A 104 -16.24 -10.09 3.28
N TYR A 105 -16.39 -10.58 2.05
CA TYR A 105 -17.08 -11.84 1.78
C TYR A 105 -16.46 -13.05 2.51
N VAL A 106 -15.15 -13.26 2.37
CA VAL A 106 -14.46 -14.38 3.02
C VAL A 106 -14.41 -14.17 4.54
N THR A 107 -14.17 -12.95 5.00
CA THR A 107 -14.18 -12.59 6.42
C THR A 107 -15.53 -12.90 7.08
N ARG A 108 -16.64 -12.56 6.42
CA ARG A 108 -17.98 -12.89 6.90
C ARG A 108 -18.24 -14.40 6.97
N ILE A 109 -17.69 -15.18 6.06
CA ILE A 109 -17.75 -16.65 6.15
C ILE A 109 -16.99 -17.13 7.38
N ALA A 110 -15.79 -16.58 7.64
CA ALA A 110 -15.00 -16.91 8.83
C ALA A 110 -15.78 -16.58 10.11
N GLN A 111 -16.38 -15.40 10.19
CA GLN A 111 -17.22 -14.99 11.33
C GLN A 111 -18.46 -15.85 11.51
N GLN A 112 -19.08 -16.39 10.45
CA GLN A 112 -20.21 -17.33 10.51
C GLN A 112 -19.80 -18.71 10.99
N MET A 113 -18.51 -19.03 10.95
CA MET A 113 -17.95 -20.33 11.38
C MET A 113 -17.16 -20.20 12.69
N ASP A 114 -17.31 -19.06 13.39
CA ASP A 114 -16.62 -18.74 14.64
C ASP A 114 -15.09 -18.80 14.56
N VAL A 115 -14.53 -18.63 13.35
CA VAL A 115 -13.08 -18.46 13.14
C VAL A 115 -12.69 -17.03 13.54
N PRO A 116 -11.69 -16.84 14.42
CA PRO A 116 -11.19 -15.52 14.80
C PRO A 116 -10.81 -14.70 13.59
N THR A 117 -11.18 -13.41 13.59
CA THR A 117 -10.89 -12.48 12.50
C THR A 117 -10.21 -11.21 13.02
N ALA A 118 -9.29 -10.65 12.23
CA ALA A 118 -8.64 -9.37 12.50
C ALA A 118 -8.31 -8.66 11.17
N THR A 119 -7.85 -7.42 11.25
CA THR A 119 -7.33 -6.71 10.08
C THR A 119 -5.80 -6.67 10.08
N TYR A 120 -5.19 -6.52 8.91
CA TYR A 120 -3.75 -6.37 8.72
C TYR A 120 -3.44 -5.05 8.04
N ALA A 121 -3.25 -3.97 8.80
CA ALA A 121 -2.91 -2.62 8.33
C ALA A 121 -3.81 -2.12 7.18
N ILE A 122 -5.13 -2.21 7.34
CA ILE A 122 -6.08 -1.79 6.31
C ILE A 122 -6.16 -0.27 6.18
N GLY A 123 -6.53 0.20 4.96
CA GLY A 123 -7.01 1.54 4.70
C GLY A 123 -8.50 1.53 4.34
N VAL A 124 -9.25 2.51 4.82
CA VAL A 124 -10.69 2.60 4.63
C VAL A 124 -11.08 3.93 4.02
N GLY A 125 -12.04 3.90 3.13
CA GLY A 125 -12.68 5.07 2.55
C GLY A 125 -12.26 5.38 1.10
N PRO A 126 -13.06 6.25 0.44
CA PRO A 126 -14.26 6.89 0.97
C PRO A 126 -15.42 5.91 1.22
N LEU A 127 -16.19 6.14 2.30
CA LEU A 127 -17.43 5.44 2.62
C LEU A 127 -18.54 6.48 2.80
N GLU A 128 -19.21 6.84 1.72
CA GLU A 128 -20.28 7.84 1.72
C GLU A 128 -21.66 7.21 1.92
N ARG A 129 -21.84 5.97 1.42
CA ARG A 129 -23.11 5.26 1.46
C ARG A 129 -23.40 4.69 2.84
N ARG A 130 -24.55 5.05 3.41
CA ARG A 130 -24.98 4.60 4.75
C ARG A 130 -25.02 3.07 4.87
N SER A 131 -25.51 2.35 3.86
CA SER A 131 -25.57 0.89 3.89
C SER A 131 -24.19 0.26 3.95
N GLU A 132 -23.23 0.79 3.19
CA GLU A 132 -21.85 0.25 3.19
C GLU A 132 -21.12 0.58 4.50
N ARG A 133 -21.38 1.76 5.11
CA ARG A 133 -20.89 2.06 6.47
C ARG A 133 -21.40 1.04 7.48
N GLN A 134 -22.71 0.74 7.45
CA GLN A 134 -23.33 -0.24 8.35
C GLN A 134 -22.71 -1.64 8.16
N ASP A 135 -22.55 -2.07 6.91
CA ASP A 135 -21.91 -3.35 6.59
C ASP A 135 -20.46 -3.44 7.12
N VAL A 136 -19.69 -2.37 6.97
CA VAL A 136 -18.31 -2.29 7.46
C VAL A 136 -18.29 -2.30 8.99
N VAL A 137 -19.10 -1.48 9.64
CA VAL A 137 -19.19 -1.42 11.12
C VAL A 137 -19.58 -2.78 11.69
N GLU A 138 -20.61 -3.44 11.12
CA GLU A 138 -21.03 -4.78 11.59
C GLU A 138 -19.89 -5.80 11.47
N ALA A 139 -19.20 -5.85 10.33
CA ALA A 139 -18.13 -6.80 10.11
C ALA A 139 -16.91 -6.53 11.01
N LEU A 140 -16.50 -5.26 11.14
CA LEU A 140 -15.34 -4.89 11.95
C LEU A 140 -15.60 -5.05 13.46
N ASN A 141 -16.82 -4.75 13.95
CA ASN A 141 -17.17 -4.95 15.35
C ASN A 141 -17.26 -6.44 15.77
N ARG A 142 -17.26 -7.37 14.82
CA ARG A 142 -17.16 -8.81 15.08
C ARG A 142 -15.72 -9.33 15.05
N MET A 143 -14.73 -8.50 14.73
CA MET A 143 -13.31 -8.86 14.77
C MET A 143 -12.76 -8.82 16.20
N ARG A 144 -11.67 -9.54 16.43
CA ARG A 144 -10.98 -9.49 17.72
C ARG A 144 -10.35 -8.11 17.94
N PHE A 145 -9.63 -7.60 16.95
CA PHE A 145 -9.09 -6.24 16.95
C PHE A 145 -8.75 -5.78 15.52
N LEU A 146 -8.39 -4.51 15.37
CA LEU A 146 -8.12 -3.90 14.09
C LEU A 146 -6.74 -3.28 14.07
N THR A 147 -5.99 -3.50 12.99
CA THR A 147 -4.81 -2.69 12.65
C THR A 147 -5.10 -1.88 11.41
N VAL A 148 -4.76 -0.60 11.44
CA VAL A 148 -4.96 0.34 10.34
C VAL A 148 -3.66 1.03 9.99
N ARG A 149 -3.47 1.35 8.70
CA ARG A 149 -2.21 1.90 8.22
C ARG A 149 -2.06 3.42 8.33
N ASP A 150 -3.15 4.13 8.55
CA ASP A 150 -3.15 5.60 8.64
C ASP A 150 -4.18 6.12 9.63
N LEU A 151 -3.89 7.30 10.19
CA LEU A 151 -4.70 7.94 11.20
C LEU A 151 -6.08 8.39 10.65
N GLN A 152 -6.17 8.69 9.34
CA GLN A 152 -7.44 9.06 8.72
C GLN A 152 -8.39 7.87 8.74
N THR A 153 -7.88 6.66 8.48
CA THR A 153 -8.65 5.41 8.60
C THR A 153 -9.12 5.19 10.03
N LYS A 154 -8.24 5.33 11.06
CA LYS A 154 -8.63 5.19 12.48
C LYS A 154 -9.78 6.14 12.80
N ARG A 155 -9.63 7.43 12.52
CA ARG A 155 -10.66 8.45 12.77
C ARG A 155 -11.98 8.17 12.03
N LEU A 156 -11.91 7.73 10.77
CA LEU A 156 -13.11 7.41 10.01
C LEU A 156 -13.86 6.22 10.64
N LEU A 157 -13.17 5.16 11.03
CA LEU A 157 -13.79 3.99 11.67
C LEU A 157 -14.45 4.35 12.99
N GLU A 158 -13.79 5.13 13.84
CA GLU A 158 -14.35 5.64 15.09
C GLU A 158 -15.60 6.51 14.84
N GLN A 159 -15.55 7.41 13.85
CA GLN A 159 -16.68 8.28 13.49
C GLN A 159 -17.91 7.54 12.96
N ILE A 160 -17.73 6.41 12.27
CA ILE A 160 -18.85 5.62 11.74
C ILE A 160 -19.41 4.62 12.75
N GLY A 161 -18.81 4.47 13.93
CA GLY A 161 -19.30 3.65 15.04
C GLY A 161 -18.61 2.29 15.19
N VAL A 162 -17.36 2.16 14.79
CA VAL A 162 -16.54 0.99 15.13
C VAL A 162 -16.05 1.13 16.57
N GLU A 163 -16.37 0.11 17.40
CA GLU A 163 -16.09 0.11 18.84
C GLU A 163 -14.92 -0.83 19.22
N ARG A 164 -14.41 -1.59 18.25
CA ARG A 164 -13.28 -2.50 18.51
C ARG A 164 -11.98 -1.74 18.67
N PRO A 165 -11.05 -2.27 19.48
CA PRO A 165 -9.71 -1.69 19.62
C PRO A 165 -9.03 -1.54 18.27
N ILE A 166 -8.45 -0.37 17.99
CA ILE A 166 -7.81 -0.03 16.70
C ILE A 166 -6.37 0.38 16.96
N ALA A 167 -5.42 -0.48 16.60
CA ALA A 167 -4.00 -0.14 16.57
C ALA A 167 -3.68 0.63 15.28
N PHE A 168 -3.14 1.83 15.44
CA PHE A 168 -2.63 2.61 14.30
C PHE A 168 -1.17 2.22 14.02
N THR A 169 -0.95 1.35 13.06
CA THR A 169 0.37 0.93 12.59
C THR A 169 0.83 1.79 11.40
N ALA A 170 1.39 1.19 10.34
CA ALA A 170 1.69 1.88 9.09
C ALA A 170 1.54 0.92 7.89
N ASP A 171 1.68 1.46 6.67
CA ASP A 171 1.55 0.64 5.46
C ASP A 171 2.69 -0.41 5.41
N PRO A 172 2.38 -1.71 5.31
CA PRO A 172 3.40 -2.76 5.29
C PRO A 172 4.41 -2.61 4.16
N ALA A 173 4.04 -2.02 3.02
CA ALA A 173 4.95 -1.80 1.90
C ALA A 173 6.17 -0.93 2.25
N LEU A 174 6.14 -0.19 3.38
CA LEU A 174 7.31 0.53 3.91
C LEU A 174 8.45 -0.39 4.35
N LEU A 175 8.17 -1.68 4.57
CA LEU A 175 9.16 -2.70 4.95
C LEU A 175 9.76 -3.45 3.76
N LEU A 176 9.36 -3.13 2.54
CA LEU A 176 9.96 -3.74 1.36
C LEU A 176 11.47 -3.52 1.35
N ARG A 177 12.18 -4.60 1.09
CA ARG A 177 13.64 -4.55 0.84
C ARG A 177 13.87 -4.46 -0.66
N PRO A 178 14.68 -3.50 -1.14
CA PRO A 178 14.97 -3.40 -2.56
C PRO A 178 15.69 -4.65 -3.06
N GLU A 179 15.25 -5.20 -4.19
CA GLU A 179 16.02 -6.16 -4.98
C GLU A 179 16.70 -5.38 -6.12
N PRO A 180 17.97 -5.73 -6.46
CA PRO A 180 18.67 -5.05 -7.53
C PRO A 180 17.88 -5.04 -8.84
N PHE A 181 17.74 -3.87 -9.46
CA PHE A 181 17.15 -3.77 -10.80
C PHE A 181 18.28 -3.79 -11.83
N PRO A 182 18.44 -4.87 -12.62
CA PRO A 182 19.61 -5.04 -13.47
C PRO A 182 19.67 -3.98 -14.57
N GLU A 183 20.83 -3.31 -14.75
CA GLU A 183 21.05 -2.35 -15.85
C GLU A 183 20.63 -2.88 -17.23
N PRO A 184 20.94 -4.16 -17.61
CA PRO A 184 20.47 -4.72 -18.88
C PRO A 184 18.95 -4.74 -19.03
N THR A 185 18.20 -4.63 -17.92
CA THR A 185 16.75 -4.54 -17.96
C THR A 185 16.29 -3.15 -18.39
N LEU A 186 16.96 -2.08 -17.94
CA LEU A 186 16.69 -0.72 -18.42
C LEU A 186 16.96 -0.62 -19.92
N GLU A 187 18.05 -1.17 -20.42
CA GLU A 187 18.37 -1.22 -21.86
C GLU A 187 17.31 -1.98 -22.66
N ARG A 188 16.83 -3.13 -22.15
CA ARG A 188 15.74 -3.90 -22.79
C ARG A 188 14.42 -3.13 -22.83
N GLU A 189 14.14 -2.30 -21.84
CA GLU A 189 12.98 -1.39 -21.83
C GLU A 189 13.18 -0.17 -22.76
N GLY A 190 14.36 -0.04 -23.40
CA GLY A 190 14.69 1.04 -24.30
C GLY A 190 15.21 2.29 -23.61
N ILE A 191 15.49 2.19 -22.29
CA ILE A 191 15.99 3.29 -21.48
C ILE A 191 17.52 3.28 -21.55
N GLY A 192 18.09 4.22 -22.30
CA GLY A 192 19.54 4.34 -22.44
C GLY A 192 20.22 4.89 -21.17
N LYS A 193 21.55 5.05 -21.21
CA LYS A 193 22.29 5.72 -20.14
C LYS A 193 21.98 7.22 -20.18
N GLN A 194 21.24 7.67 -19.19
CA GLN A 194 20.79 9.04 -19.05
C GLN A 194 21.67 9.82 -18.06
N ARG A 195 21.69 11.15 -18.19
CA ARG A 195 22.26 12.01 -17.15
C ARG A 195 21.39 12.03 -15.92
N HIS A 196 20.07 12.20 -16.14
CA HIS A 196 19.05 12.23 -15.10
C HIS A 196 17.83 11.45 -15.55
N LEU A 197 17.21 10.75 -14.62
CA LEU A 197 15.98 9.99 -14.85
C LEU A 197 14.93 10.37 -13.82
N VAL A 198 13.76 10.82 -14.30
CA VAL A 198 12.62 11.16 -13.44
C VAL A 198 11.52 10.13 -13.64
N ALA A 199 11.12 9.47 -12.56
CA ALA A 199 10.00 8.54 -12.62
C ALA A 199 8.68 9.29 -12.47
N MET A 200 7.68 8.92 -13.29
CA MET A 200 6.32 9.44 -13.18
C MET A 200 5.31 8.31 -13.01
N SER A 201 4.32 8.50 -12.13
CA SER A 201 3.19 7.59 -11.99
C SER A 201 1.88 8.34 -12.21
N VAL A 202 1.13 7.87 -13.19
CA VAL A 202 -0.17 8.43 -13.59
C VAL A 202 -1.25 7.36 -13.47
N ARG A 203 -2.51 7.79 -13.37
CA ARG A 203 -3.66 6.88 -13.32
C ARG A 203 -4.81 7.46 -14.14
N GLU A 204 -5.90 6.69 -14.27
CA GLU A 204 -7.12 7.18 -14.92
C GLU A 204 -7.63 8.48 -14.28
N PRO A 205 -8.17 9.41 -15.08
CA PRO A 205 -8.61 10.71 -14.60
C PRO A 205 -9.57 10.63 -13.41
N GLY A 206 -10.76 10.09 -13.57
CA GLY A 206 -11.74 9.87 -12.49
C GLY A 206 -11.62 10.87 -11.33
N GLY A 207 -11.54 10.37 -10.10
CA GLY A 207 -11.28 11.17 -8.90
C GLY A 207 -9.90 11.86 -8.90
N ALA A 208 -8.92 11.34 -9.65
CA ALA A 208 -7.58 11.92 -9.72
C ALA A 208 -7.53 13.23 -10.51
N ALA A 209 -8.48 13.45 -11.40
CA ALA A 209 -8.56 14.66 -12.21
C ALA A 209 -9.11 15.89 -11.46
N GLY A 210 -9.63 15.72 -10.22
CA GLY A 210 -10.18 16.83 -9.45
C GLY A 210 -11.30 17.61 -10.19
N GLY A 211 -12.10 16.89 -11.02
CA GLY A 211 -13.15 17.49 -11.85
C GLY A 211 -12.69 17.97 -13.24
N LEU A 212 -11.40 17.88 -13.58
CA LEU A 212 -10.89 18.21 -14.91
C LEU A 212 -11.41 17.22 -15.97
N LYS A 213 -11.63 17.72 -17.19
CA LYS A 213 -11.83 16.84 -18.35
C LYS A 213 -10.56 16.03 -18.61
N ALA A 214 -10.70 14.77 -19.04
CA ALA A 214 -9.58 13.85 -19.27
C ALA A 214 -8.48 14.45 -20.17
N ALA A 215 -8.83 15.17 -21.25
CA ALA A 215 -7.87 15.79 -22.13
C ALA A 215 -7.04 16.88 -21.43
N VAL A 216 -7.67 17.69 -20.57
CA VAL A 216 -6.98 18.74 -19.80
C VAL A 216 -6.06 18.14 -18.75
N TYR A 217 -6.52 17.06 -18.10
CA TYR A 217 -5.73 16.31 -17.14
C TYR A 217 -4.46 15.72 -17.78
N HIS A 218 -4.58 15.06 -18.94
CA HIS A 218 -3.42 14.52 -19.64
C HIS A 218 -2.48 15.63 -20.14
N ALA A 219 -3.03 16.74 -20.66
CA ALA A 219 -2.22 17.89 -21.10
C ALA A 219 -1.43 18.50 -19.91
N LEU A 220 -2.02 18.61 -18.74
CA LEU A 220 -1.34 19.10 -17.54
C LEU A 220 -0.13 18.22 -17.18
N LEU A 221 -0.31 16.88 -17.23
CA LEU A 221 0.77 15.94 -16.94
C LEU A 221 1.84 15.94 -18.05
N ALA A 222 1.44 16.10 -19.31
CA ALA A 222 2.37 16.24 -20.44
C ALA A 222 3.22 17.51 -20.30
N HIS A 223 2.62 18.65 -19.97
CA HIS A 223 3.36 19.88 -19.70
C HIS A 223 4.32 19.75 -18.52
N ALA A 224 3.95 18.99 -17.47
CA ALA A 224 4.85 18.70 -16.35
C ALA A 224 6.05 17.85 -16.81
N ALA A 225 5.81 16.82 -17.65
CA ALA A 225 6.86 15.98 -18.20
C ALA A 225 7.79 16.79 -19.14
N ASP A 226 7.24 17.61 -20.04
CA ASP A 226 8.02 18.48 -20.93
C ASP A 226 8.86 19.49 -20.14
N PHE A 227 8.31 20.09 -19.09
CA PHE A 227 9.05 20.96 -18.18
C PHE A 227 10.25 20.26 -17.53
N ILE A 228 10.08 19.01 -17.09
CA ILE A 228 11.15 18.20 -16.49
C ILE A 228 12.26 17.95 -17.54
N VAL A 229 11.87 17.56 -18.76
CA VAL A 229 12.81 17.32 -19.86
C VAL A 229 13.62 18.58 -20.18
N ASP A 230 12.96 19.71 -20.40
CA ASP A 230 13.59 20.98 -20.79
C ASP A 230 14.42 21.59 -19.66
N ARG A 231 13.86 21.60 -18.43
CA ARG A 231 14.45 22.32 -17.29
C ARG A 231 15.61 21.57 -16.62
N PHE A 232 15.56 20.23 -16.59
CA PHE A 232 16.53 19.41 -15.85
C PHE A 232 17.44 18.57 -16.77
N ASP A 233 17.23 18.60 -18.07
CA ASP A 233 17.84 17.68 -19.05
C ASP A 233 17.67 16.22 -18.60
N ALA A 234 16.46 15.87 -18.14
CA ALA A 234 16.10 14.57 -17.62
C ALA A 234 15.19 13.82 -18.57
N ASP A 235 15.25 12.50 -18.54
CA ASP A 235 14.30 11.64 -19.22
C ASP A 235 13.18 11.19 -18.29
N ILE A 236 12.04 10.82 -18.87
CA ILE A 236 10.86 10.44 -18.14
C ILE A 236 10.64 8.94 -18.23
N LEU A 237 10.52 8.28 -17.08
CA LEU A 237 10.09 6.89 -16.97
C LEU A 237 8.72 6.79 -16.32
N PHE A 238 7.70 6.46 -17.10
CA PHE A 238 6.40 6.15 -16.54
C PHE A 238 6.39 4.76 -15.92
N VAL A 239 6.12 4.69 -14.60
CA VAL A 239 6.02 3.46 -13.83
C VAL A 239 4.55 3.17 -13.53
N ALA A 240 4.00 2.14 -14.17
CA ALA A 240 2.63 1.71 -14.00
C ALA A 240 2.49 0.85 -12.75
N MET A 241 1.58 1.23 -11.84
CA MET A 241 1.24 0.43 -10.66
C MET A 241 0.08 -0.54 -10.91
N GLU A 242 -0.68 -0.31 -11.98
CA GLU A 242 -1.74 -1.15 -12.51
C GLU A 242 -1.69 -1.16 -14.04
N ARG A 243 -2.19 -2.23 -14.66
CA ARG A 243 -2.17 -2.37 -16.13
C ARG A 243 -2.83 -1.19 -16.87
N GLN A 244 -3.87 -0.59 -16.31
CA GLN A 244 -4.54 0.56 -16.91
C GLN A 244 -3.67 1.82 -16.94
N ASP A 245 -2.71 1.96 -16.01
CA ASP A 245 -1.81 3.12 -15.95
C ASP A 245 -0.91 3.22 -17.19
N ILE A 246 -0.59 2.09 -17.83
CA ILE A 246 0.16 2.04 -19.10
C ILE A 246 -0.57 2.83 -20.19
N ARG A 247 -1.89 2.69 -20.28
CA ARG A 247 -2.69 3.42 -21.28
C ARG A 247 -2.73 4.92 -20.96
N GLU A 248 -2.82 5.27 -19.69
CA GLU A 248 -2.82 6.68 -19.27
C GLU A 248 -1.45 7.31 -19.52
N ALA A 249 -0.35 6.60 -19.26
CA ALA A 249 1.01 7.05 -19.60
C ALA A 249 1.15 7.33 -21.11
N HIS A 250 0.69 6.43 -21.96
CA HIS A 250 0.73 6.66 -23.41
C HIS A 250 -0.15 7.85 -23.86
N ARG A 251 -1.28 8.11 -23.17
CA ARG A 251 -2.09 9.31 -23.45
C ARG A 251 -1.38 10.59 -23.07
N VAL A 252 -0.59 10.59 -21.99
CA VAL A 252 0.25 11.71 -21.59
C VAL A 252 1.37 11.91 -22.61
N ILE A 253 2.11 10.84 -22.95
CA ILE A 253 3.21 10.89 -23.93
C ILE A 253 2.72 11.42 -25.29
N GLY A 254 1.53 11.01 -25.73
CA GLY A 254 0.93 11.48 -26.98
C GLY A 254 0.58 12.97 -27.01
N GLN A 255 0.69 13.68 -25.87
CA GLN A 255 0.48 15.13 -25.74
C GLN A 255 1.76 15.89 -25.37
N MET A 256 2.90 15.20 -25.18
CA MET A 256 4.19 15.82 -24.90
C MET A 256 4.80 16.48 -26.14
N ALA A 257 5.56 17.53 -25.93
CA ALA A 257 6.41 18.16 -26.93
C ALA A 257 7.70 17.35 -27.19
N PHE A 258 8.17 16.57 -26.20
CA PHE A 258 9.37 15.74 -26.26
C PHE A 258 9.05 14.24 -26.02
N PRO A 259 8.15 13.61 -26.82
CA PRO A 259 7.72 12.23 -26.57
C PRO A 259 8.86 11.20 -26.69
N GLU A 260 9.93 11.51 -27.44
CA GLU A 260 11.12 10.65 -27.59
C GLU A 260 12.00 10.60 -26.33
N ARG A 261 11.74 11.49 -25.36
CA ARG A 261 12.40 11.54 -24.05
C ARG A 261 11.57 10.84 -22.95
N ALA A 262 10.53 10.06 -23.32
CA ALA A 262 9.62 9.42 -22.38
C ALA A 262 9.42 7.94 -22.70
N TRP A 263 9.54 7.11 -21.67
CA TRP A 263 9.36 5.67 -21.75
C TRP A 263 8.26 5.19 -20.78
N VAL A 264 7.67 4.06 -21.09
CA VAL A 264 6.74 3.37 -20.20
C VAL A 264 7.35 2.03 -19.84
N LEU A 265 7.53 1.76 -18.55
CA LEU A 265 8.00 0.46 -18.08
C LEU A 265 6.96 -0.62 -18.42
N ARG A 266 7.35 -1.62 -19.23
CA ARG A 266 6.42 -2.60 -19.83
C ARG A 266 6.47 -3.96 -19.17
N GLY A 267 7.62 -4.33 -18.60
CA GLY A 267 7.82 -5.61 -17.94
C GLY A 267 6.93 -5.79 -16.72
N ARG A 268 6.78 -7.05 -16.33
CA ARG A 268 6.12 -7.42 -15.06
C ARG A 268 7.20 -7.61 -14.01
N TYR A 269 7.32 -6.65 -13.13
CA TYR A 269 8.34 -6.64 -12.08
C TYR A 269 7.71 -6.94 -10.73
N LYS A 270 8.48 -7.56 -9.84
CA LYS A 270 8.11 -7.71 -8.44
C LYS A 270 8.15 -6.34 -7.74
N PRO A 271 7.38 -6.15 -6.67
CA PRO A 271 7.44 -4.91 -5.90
C PRO A 271 8.84 -4.53 -5.43
N ALA A 272 9.64 -5.51 -4.97
CA ALA A 272 11.01 -5.31 -4.51
C ALA A 272 11.96 -4.85 -5.63
N GLU A 273 11.78 -5.38 -6.87
CA GLU A 273 12.53 -4.92 -8.05
C GLU A 273 12.18 -3.47 -8.42
N LEU A 274 10.90 -3.07 -8.27
CA LEU A 274 10.51 -1.68 -8.51
C LEU A 274 11.04 -0.73 -7.44
N VAL A 275 11.20 -1.18 -6.19
CA VAL A 275 11.95 -0.40 -5.18
C VAL A 275 13.42 -0.26 -5.58
N GLY A 276 14.05 -1.34 -6.07
CA GLY A 276 15.42 -1.28 -6.61
C GLY A 276 15.55 -0.39 -7.85
N LEU A 277 14.54 -0.35 -8.73
CA LEU A 277 14.49 0.60 -9.85
C LEU A 277 14.57 2.05 -9.35
N MET A 278 13.92 2.38 -8.23
CA MET A 278 13.97 3.74 -7.69
C MET A 278 15.38 4.21 -7.36
N GLU A 279 16.35 3.33 -7.11
CA GLU A 279 17.75 3.72 -6.88
C GLU A 279 18.41 4.36 -8.10
N HIS A 280 17.84 4.19 -9.29
CA HIS A 280 18.28 4.83 -10.55
C HIS A 280 17.54 6.15 -10.83
N ILE A 281 16.63 6.59 -9.94
CA ILE A 281 15.75 7.74 -10.13
C ILE A 281 16.24 8.93 -9.32
N ASP A 282 16.35 10.10 -9.97
CA ASP A 282 16.73 11.36 -9.33
C ASP A 282 15.55 12.04 -8.61
N LEU A 283 14.34 11.91 -9.17
CA LEU A 283 13.11 12.50 -8.66
C LEU A 283 11.91 11.63 -9.08
N ALA A 284 10.96 11.45 -8.19
CA ALA A 284 9.69 10.81 -8.49
C ALA A 284 8.55 11.83 -8.46
N VAL A 285 7.65 11.77 -9.46
CA VAL A 285 6.46 12.63 -9.54
C VAL A 285 5.25 11.74 -9.76
N GLY A 286 4.30 11.70 -8.82
CA GLY A 286 3.22 10.76 -9.00
C GLY A 286 2.05 10.90 -8.03
N MET A 287 1.01 10.13 -8.33
CA MET A 287 -0.23 10.11 -7.57
C MET A 287 -0.57 8.74 -6.97
N ARG A 288 0.02 7.66 -7.43
CA ARG A 288 -0.19 6.32 -6.86
C ARG A 288 0.52 6.20 -5.51
N LEU A 289 -0.22 5.87 -4.44
CA LEU A 289 0.32 5.79 -3.08
C LEU A 289 1.57 4.91 -3.00
N HIS A 290 1.49 3.67 -3.51
CA HIS A 290 2.60 2.73 -3.39
C HIS A 290 3.81 3.12 -4.26
N PHE A 291 3.61 3.83 -5.37
CA PHE A 291 4.71 4.42 -6.11
C PHE A 291 5.49 5.43 -5.25
N LEU A 292 4.77 6.27 -4.48
CA LEU A 292 5.38 7.23 -3.55
C LEU A 292 6.01 6.53 -2.34
N ILE A 293 5.41 5.45 -1.85
CA ILE A 293 6.00 4.60 -0.80
C ILE A 293 7.31 3.98 -1.31
N PHE A 294 7.35 3.46 -2.54
CA PHE A 294 8.58 2.89 -3.12
C PHE A 294 9.68 3.95 -3.25
N ALA A 295 9.32 5.17 -3.70
CA ALA A 295 10.26 6.29 -3.72
C ALA A 295 10.76 6.63 -2.30
N ALA A 296 9.88 6.67 -1.30
CA ALA A 296 10.27 6.91 0.08
C ALA A 296 11.21 5.83 0.63
N VAL A 297 10.90 4.55 0.41
CA VAL A 297 11.73 3.41 0.84
C VAL A 297 13.12 3.47 0.22
N ALA A 298 13.22 3.81 -1.07
CA ALA A 298 14.48 4.03 -1.76
C ALA A 298 15.13 5.40 -1.46
N ARG A 299 14.52 6.22 -0.61
CA ARG A 299 14.96 7.59 -0.27
C ARG A 299 15.08 8.51 -1.49
N VAL A 300 14.27 8.28 -2.49
CA VAL A 300 14.16 9.13 -3.67
C VAL A 300 13.25 10.31 -3.34
N PRO A 301 13.70 11.55 -3.55
CA PRO A 301 12.85 12.72 -3.42
C PRO A 301 11.64 12.61 -4.32
N PHE A 302 10.48 13.02 -3.83
CA PHE A 302 9.28 12.91 -4.65
C PHE A 302 8.34 14.12 -4.51
N ARG A 303 7.66 14.42 -5.59
CA ARG A 303 6.53 15.33 -5.64
C ARG A 303 5.25 14.51 -5.75
N ALA A 304 4.47 14.47 -4.68
CA ALA A 304 3.17 13.86 -4.72
C ALA A 304 2.17 14.73 -5.49
N LEU A 305 1.26 14.09 -6.21
CA LEU A 305 0.10 14.70 -6.85
C LEU A 305 -1.14 14.15 -6.15
N PRO A 306 -1.55 14.72 -5.00
CA PRO A 306 -2.61 14.14 -4.17
C PRO A 306 -3.96 14.25 -4.89
N TYR A 307 -4.65 13.13 -4.95
CA TYR A 307 -6.04 13.03 -5.45
C TYR A 307 -6.96 12.39 -4.43
N ALA A 308 -6.42 11.81 -3.38
CA ALA A 308 -7.16 11.09 -2.35
C ALA A 308 -6.45 11.22 -1.00
N GLY A 309 -7.22 11.17 0.07
CA GLY A 309 -6.76 11.32 1.46
C GLY A 309 -5.56 10.43 1.82
N LYS A 310 -5.48 9.20 1.28
CA LYS A 310 -4.37 8.28 1.52
C LYS A 310 -2.98 8.81 1.10
N VAL A 311 -2.92 9.66 0.06
CA VAL A 311 -1.65 10.30 -0.34
C VAL A 311 -1.31 11.43 0.63
N SER A 312 -2.30 12.21 1.04
CA SER A 312 -2.12 13.25 2.05
C SER A 312 -1.70 12.65 3.40
N ALA A 313 -2.28 11.50 3.78
CA ALA A 313 -1.87 10.77 5.00
C ALA A 313 -0.41 10.31 4.97
N LEU A 314 0.11 9.86 3.81
CA LEU A 314 1.54 9.54 3.66
C LEU A 314 2.41 10.78 3.81
N LEU A 315 2.04 11.91 3.20
CA LEU A 315 2.78 13.17 3.33
C LEU A 315 2.80 13.66 4.77
N GLU A 316 1.67 13.59 5.46
CA GLU A 316 1.56 13.92 6.89
C GLU A 316 2.46 13.02 7.74
N ALA A 317 2.42 11.70 7.53
CA ALA A 317 3.25 10.74 8.26
C ALA A 317 4.75 10.93 8.03
N LEU A 318 5.15 11.35 6.83
CA LEU A 318 6.53 11.69 6.50
C LEU A 318 6.89 13.15 6.84
N GLU A 319 5.98 13.93 7.40
CA GLU A 319 6.16 15.37 7.66
C GLU A 319 6.63 16.14 6.42
N MET A 320 6.14 15.73 5.26
CA MET A 320 6.41 16.41 3.99
C MET A 320 5.36 17.48 3.72
N PRO A 321 5.71 18.56 3.00
CA PRO A 321 4.75 19.60 2.66
C PRO A 321 3.53 18.99 1.95
N GLY A 322 2.36 19.25 2.48
CA GLY A 322 1.09 18.96 1.82
C GLY A 322 0.97 19.73 0.51
N LEU A 323 0.12 19.26 -0.37
CA LEU A 323 -0.17 19.87 -1.65
C LEU A 323 -1.65 19.95 -1.87
N ASP A 324 -2.10 21.07 -2.43
CA ASP A 324 -3.43 21.17 -3.01
C ASP A 324 -3.53 20.22 -4.22
N GLY A 325 -4.68 19.59 -4.40
CA GLY A 325 -4.92 18.67 -5.51
C GLY A 325 -4.71 19.31 -6.89
N LEU A 326 -4.76 18.49 -7.92
CA LEU A 326 -4.71 18.98 -9.31
C LEU A 326 -5.99 19.76 -9.65
N HIS A 327 -5.90 21.08 -9.75
CA HIS A 327 -6.97 21.96 -10.20
C HIS A 327 -6.60 22.64 -11.52
N ALA A 328 -7.57 22.89 -12.38
CA ALA A 328 -7.38 23.39 -13.74
C ALA A 328 -6.57 24.71 -13.85
N ALA A 329 -6.52 25.48 -12.77
CA ALA A 329 -5.82 26.77 -12.75
C ALA A 329 -4.37 26.69 -12.25
N GLN A 330 -3.82 25.48 -12.02
CA GLN A 330 -2.60 25.30 -11.21
C GLN A 330 -1.40 24.70 -11.94
N THR A 331 -1.27 24.87 -13.25
CA THR A 331 -0.06 24.47 -13.97
C THR A 331 1.18 25.13 -13.37
N GLY A 332 1.14 26.44 -13.12
CA GLY A 332 2.26 27.18 -12.52
C GLY A 332 2.71 26.65 -11.17
N PRO A 333 1.82 26.51 -10.16
CA PRO A 333 2.15 25.90 -8.87
C PRO A 333 2.67 24.47 -8.96
N LEU A 334 2.16 23.64 -9.88
CA LEU A 334 2.67 22.30 -10.13
C LEU A 334 4.13 22.34 -10.60
N LEU A 335 4.43 23.11 -11.64
CA LEU A 335 5.78 23.23 -12.19
C LEU A 335 6.74 23.83 -11.17
N ALA A 336 6.35 24.90 -10.47
CA ALA A 336 7.15 25.50 -9.41
C ALA A 336 7.43 24.52 -8.26
N GLY A 337 6.47 23.66 -7.94
CA GLY A 337 6.65 22.62 -6.94
C GLY A 337 7.61 21.51 -7.38
N ILE A 338 7.61 21.13 -8.64
CA ILE A 338 8.56 20.18 -9.22
C ILE A 338 9.97 20.79 -9.22
N ASP A 339 10.12 22.05 -9.69
CA ASP A 339 11.39 22.78 -9.70
C ASP A 339 12.00 22.89 -8.30
N ARG A 340 11.18 23.31 -7.34
CA ARG A 340 11.61 23.38 -5.93
C ARG A 340 12.02 22.01 -5.37
N MET A 341 11.31 20.92 -5.69
CA MET A 341 11.65 19.58 -5.20
C MET A 341 12.97 19.11 -5.81
N TRP A 342 13.23 19.44 -7.09
CA TRP A 342 14.51 19.19 -7.74
C TRP A 342 15.67 19.89 -7.03
N ASP A 343 15.51 21.17 -6.72
CA ASP A 343 16.54 21.96 -6.02
C ASP A 343 16.78 21.43 -4.60
N LEU A 344 15.74 21.00 -3.91
CA LEU A 344 15.79 20.50 -2.55
C LEU A 344 16.07 18.99 -2.44
N ARG A 345 16.37 18.28 -3.55
CA ARG A 345 16.41 16.81 -3.55
C ARG A 345 17.37 16.19 -2.53
N LYS A 346 18.53 16.82 -2.28
CA LYS A 346 19.46 16.34 -1.23
C LYS A 346 18.84 16.45 0.17
N ARG A 347 18.29 17.61 0.50
CA ARG A 347 17.63 17.86 1.78
C ARG A 347 16.41 16.95 1.98
N THR A 348 15.64 16.71 0.92
CA THR A 348 14.50 15.80 0.98
C THR A 348 14.95 14.35 1.21
N ARG A 349 16.06 13.92 0.61
CA ARG A 349 16.65 12.60 0.88
C ARG A 349 17.03 12.44 2.35
N GLU A 350 17.77 13.41 2.90
CA GLU A 350 18.16 13.44 4.32
C GLU A 350 16.93 13.42 5.23
N HIS A 351 15.89 14.18 4.87
CA HIS A 351 14.62 14.18 5.60
C HIS A 351 13.95 12.79 5.60
N LEU A 352 13.86 12.12 4.44
CA LEU A 352 13.32 10.77 4.32
C LEU A 352 14.15 9.76 5.13
N GLU A 353 15.49 9.87 5.10
CA GLU A 353 16.39 9.04 5.91
C GLU A 353 16.13 9.17 7.41
N ALA A 354 15.79 10.37 7.85
CA ALA A 354 15.48 10.64 9.26
C ALA A 354 14.09 10.16 9.67
N ARG A 355 13.08 10.26 8.79
CA ARG A 355 11.67 10.00 9.13
C ARG A 355 11.22 8.55 8.89
N LEU A 356 11.73 7.94 7.83
CA LEU A 356 11.32 6.60 7.42
C LEU A 356 11.46 5.52 8.51
N PRO A 357 12.55 5.47 9.32
CA PRO A 357 12.71 4.44 10.34
C PRO A 357 11.60 4.37 11.37
N ALA A 358 11.01 5.50 11.75
CA ALA A 358 9.89 5.52 12.68
C ALA A 358 8.63 4.87 12.07
N LEU A 359 8.32 5.18 10.82
CA LEU A 359 7.20 4.55 10.11
C LEU A 359 7.43 3.06 9.86
N GLN A 360 8.67 2.67 9.58
CA GLN A 360 9.03 1.26 9.42
C GLN A 360 8.86 0.47 10.73
N ARG A 361 9.25 1.01 11.88
CA ARG A 361 8.98 0.38 13.19
C ARG A 361 7.49 0.17 13.40
N ARG A 362 6.67 1.19 13.12
CA ARG A 362 5.20 1.07 13.23
C ARG A 362 4.62 0.02 12.28
N ALA A 363 5.11 -0.05 11.04
CA ALA A 363 4.68 -1.09 10.10
C ALA A 363 5.05 -2.48 10.60
N ALA A 364 6.27 -2.66 11.13
CA ALA A 364 6.79 -3.93 11.65
C ALA A 364 6.01 -4.42 12.89
N ALA A 365 5.35 -3.56 13.63
CA ALA A 365 4.54 -3.96 14.78
C ALA A 365 3.27 -4.74 14.40
N THR A 366 2.81 -4.64 13.15
CA THR A 366 1.55 -5.27 12.73
C THR A 366 1.55 -6.80 12.91
N ALA A 367 2.58 -7.48 12.47
CA ALA A 367 2.63 -8.96 12.56
C ALA A 367 2.80 -9.47 13.99
N PRO A 368 3.68 -8.92 14.85
CA PRO A 368 3.70 -9.25 16.28
C PRO A 368 2.37 -9.05 16.99
N LEU A 369 1.68 -7.92 16.78
CA LEU A 369 0.35 -7.67 17.35
C LEU A 369 -0.66 -8.73 16.91
N VAL A 370 -0.61 -9.15 15.63
CA VAL A 370 -1.46 -10.24 15.12
C VAL A 370 -1.10 -11.58 15.75
N ALA A 371 0.19 -11.87 15.97
CA ALA A 371 0.64 -13.12 16.57
C ALA A 371 0.17 -13.29 18.01
N GLU A 372 0.20 -12.21 18.82
CA GLU A 372 -0.31 -12.23 20.20
C GLU A 372 -1.80 -12.60 20.28
N LEU A 373 -2.58 -12.32 19.24
CA LEU A 373 -4.01 -12.64 19.21
C LEU A 373 -4.33 -14.11 18.95
N LEU A 374 -3.36 -14.93 18.57
CA LEU A 374 -3.53 -16.38 18.53
C LEU A 374 -3.71 -16.97 19.94
N ASP A 375 -3.22 -16.29 20.97
CA ASP A 375 -3.55 -16.59 22.36
C ASP A 375 -4.89 -15.93 22.72
N GLU A 376 -5.93 -16.74 22.92
CA GLU A 376 -7.28 -16.26 23.28
C GLU A 376 -7.33 -15.54 24.64
N ARG A 377 -6.32 -15.70 25.49
CA ARG A 377 -6.23 -15.07 26.81
C ARG A 377 -5.76 -13.61 26.74
N VAL A 378 -5.16 -13.20 25.63
CA VAL A 378 -4.69 -11.83 25.45
C VAL A 378 -5.88 -10.88 25.27
N ASP A 379 -5.96 -9.85 26.10
CA ASP A 379 -6.93 -8.76 25.93
C ASP A 379 -6.41 -7.81 24.82
N PRO A 380 -7.14 -7.66 23.71
CA PRO A 380 -6.73 -6.79 22.62
C PRO A 380 -6.61 -5.31 23.03
N GLN A 381 -7.41 -4.85 24.00
CA GLN A 381 -7.35 -3.46 24.45
C GLN A 381 -6.06 -3.19 25.23
N GLU A 382 -5.74 -4.06 26.18
CA GLU A 382 -4.50 -3.95 26.96
C GLU A 382 -3.26 -4.05 26.05
N LEU A 383 -3.28 -4.95 25.06
CA LEU A 383 -2.19 -5.11 24.10
C LEU A 383 -1.93 -3.82 23.30
N ILE A 384 -3.00 -3.16 22.82
CA ILE A 384 -2.87 -1.92 22.06
C ILE A 384 -2.39 -0.77 22.94
N GLU A 385 -2.92 -0.64 24.16
CA GLU A 385 -2.51 0.39 25.11
C GLU A 385 -1.02 0.29 25.42
N GLN A 386 -0.53 -0.92 25.73
CA GLN A 386 0.90 -1.18 25.96
C GLN A 386 1.77 -0.82 24.74
N TRP A 387 1.29 -1.16 23.54
CA TRP A 387 2.00 -0.83 22.31
C TRP A 387 2.01 0.68 22.03
N GLU A 388 0.86 1.38 22.17
CA GLU A 388 0.79 2.85 21.98
C GLU A 388 1.64 3.61 23.00
N GLU A 389 1.72 3.12 24.26
CA GLU A 389 2.62 3.67 25.27
C GLU A 389 4.09 3.51 24.89
N SER A 390 4.48 2.36 24.33
CA SER A 390 5.85 2.10 23.87
C SER A 390 6.29 2.97 22.69
N GLU A 391 5.34 3.39 21.86
CA GLU A 391 5.55 4.25 20.68
C GLU A 391 5.50 5.75 21.03
N SER A 392 5.08 6.13 22.25
CA SER A 392 5.03 7.52 22.68
C SER A 392 6.47 8.07 22.79
N PRO A 393 6.77 9.25 22.22
CA PRO A 393 8.14 9.76 22.17
C PRO A 393 8.60 10.21 23.55
N GLN A 394 9.23 9.32 24.31
CA GLN A 394 10.02 9.70 25.51
C GLN A 394 11.43 10.20 25.13
N ASP A 395 11.89 10.02 23.89
CA ASP A 395 13.22 10.40 23.43
C ASP A 395 13.21 11.00 22.00
N ALA A 396 12.44 12.04 21.77
CA ALA A 396 12.69 12.87 20.58
C ALA A 396 13.81 13.88 20.96
N PRO A 397 14.98 13.88 20.28
CA PRO A 397 15.95 14.95 20.48
C PRO A 397 15.28 16.28 20.13
N ALA A 398 15.44 17.26 21.01
CA ALA A 398 14.90 18.60 20.82
C ALA A 398 15.31 19.14 19.44
N PRO A 399 14.42 19.90 18.74
CA PRO A 399 14.76 20.48 17.46
C PRO A 399 15.99 21.37 17.64
N ALA A 400 17.03 21.10 16.86
CA ALA A 400 18.18 21.99 16.77
C ALA A 400 17.69 23.37 16.29
N THR A 401 17.83 24.38 17.14
CA THR A 401 17.50 25.79 16.91
C THR A 401 18.30 26.38 15.75
#